data_62f4f9ddaedfe8f0c9fe6cfb3f1a0498
#
_entry.id   62f4f9ddaedfe8f0c9fe6cfb3f1a0498
#
_cell.length_a   1.000
_cell.length_b   1.000
_cell.length_c   1.000
_cell.angle_alpha   90.00
_cell.angle_beta   90.00
_cell.angle_gamma   90.00
#
_symmetry.space_group_name_H-M   'P 1'
#
loop_
_entity.id
_entity.type
_entity.pdbx_description
1 polymer ?
#
loop_
_entity_poly.entity_id
_entity_poly.type
_entity_poly.pdbx_seq_one_letter_code
_entity_poly.pdbx_strand_id
1 'polypeptide(L)'
;MNFEEFIEEVVNDIRNFLPEDYENAEITVMDAHKLNETYKAMTVRKEGQLAAPTVDLRKCYEEVENGGDFYMTMRGIAELVQMQPKGLELNDITNYEKAKDRLFIRVSDAEKNAEILAGVPHKEECGLAITYHVFVDIGAEGVGSTMVNKSLMREFGVTPEQLHKDAVENSPKVMPPEIASMEDKLAKMMGIEALPDEPVTFEQALEDIDFSKDRMFVLSNREGVNGASVIFYPEVLKQIGDKAGMNFFILPSSVHEQLIVPDDGSMSLEELTAMVKEVNTNEVAPKDVLSYTVLHYDSKEHMLEKGTDHKERMEEEKAVLKWADGFYNVRNIDTLAEVADVTDALEKRAEKEGLKPSEYIKKYEPTPDDIKKDMPAYNKPAKAKKHRDWDAR
;
A
#
# COMPACT_ATOMS: atom_id res chain seq x y z
N MET A 1 -29.82 -25.97 3.04
CA MET A 1 -30.27 -24.59 2.76
C MET A 1 -29.21 -23.93 1.88
N ASN A 2 -29.59 -23.36 0.75
CA ASN A 2 -28.67 -22.58 -0.07
C ASN A 2 -28.57 -21.13 0.43
N PHE A 3 -27.68 -20.33 -0.15
CA PHE A 3 -27.43 -18.97 0.34
C PHE A 3 -28.64 -18.03 0.20
N GLU A 4 -29.40 -18.12 -0.88
CA GLU A 4 -30.60 -17.29 -1.07
C GLU A 4 -31.71 -17.67 -0.07
N GLU A 5 -31.92 -18.97 0.18
CA GLU A 5 -32.85 -19.46 1.21
C GLU A 5 -32.40 -18.97 2.60
N PHE A 6 -31.09 -18.96 2.89
CA PHE A 6 -30.55 -18.42 4.14
C PHE A 6 -30.88 -16.93 4.31
N ILE A 7 -30.66 -16.12 3.27
CA ILE A 7 -31.00 -14.68 3.31
C ILE A 7 -32.48 -14.49 3.58
N GLU A 8 -33.35 -15.21 2.89
CA GLU A 8 -34.82 -15.12 3.08
C GLU A 8 -35.22 -15.47 4.53
N GLU A 9 -34.69 -16.56 5.08
CA GLU A 9 -34.98 -16.95 6.49
C GLU A 9 -34.44 -15.92 7.47
N VAL A 10 -33.21 -15.42 7.29
CA VAL A 10 -32.65 -14.36 8.16
C VAL A 10 -33.52 -13.11 8.13
N VAL A 11 -33.92 -12.61 6.96
CA VAL A 11 -34.75 -11.40 6.84
C VAL A 11 -36.13 -11.58 7.47
N ASN A 12 -36.72 -12.77 7.33
CA ASN A 12 -38.03 -13.06 7.88
C ASN A 12 -38.02 -13.16 9.41
N ASP A 13 -36.97 -13.75 9.96
CA ASP A 13 -36.96 -14.17 11.37
C ASP A 13 -36.12 -13.27 12.28
N ILE A 14 -35.22 -12.42 11.75
CA ILE A 14 -34.29 -11.62 12.59
C ILE A 14 -35.00 -10.76 13.64
N ARG A 15 -36.20 -10.25 13.36
CA ARG A 15 -36.98 -9.47 14.33
C ARG A 15 -37.31 -10.26 15.60
N ASN A 16 -37.48 -11.58 15.50
CA ASN A 16 -37.77 -12.44 16.66
C ASN A 16 -36.59 -12.58 17.65
N PHE A 17 -35.38 -12.20 17.18
CA PHE A 17 -34.14 -12.24 17.96
C PHE A 17 -33.70 -10.85 18.47
N LEU A 18 -34.42 -9.79 18.08
CA LEU A 18 -34.11 -8.42 18.45
C LEU A 18 -35.06 -7.92 19.55
N PRO A 19 -34.64 -6.91 20.37
CA PRO A 19 -35.50 -6.23 21.32
C PRO A 19 -36.73 -5.56 20.69
N GLU A 20 -37.77 -5.29 21.49
CA GLU A 20 -39.05 -4.69 21.03
C GLU A 20 -38.86 -3.36 20.28
N ASP A 21 -37.84 -2.59 20.61
CA ASP A 21 -37.55 -1.31 19.95
C ASP A 21 -37.06 -1.45 18.47
N TYR A 22 -36.88 -2.69 18.01
CA TYR A 22 -36.62 -3.03 16.60
C TYR A 22 -37.87 -3.51 15.84
N GLU A 23 -39.06 -3.54 16.45
CA GLU A 23 -40.27 -4.06 15.82
C GLU A 23 -40.56 -3.37 14.48
N ASN A 24 -40.37 -2.05 14.41
CA ASN A 24 -40.58 -1.24 13.22
C ASN A 24 -39.29 -0.90 12.45
N ALA A 25 -38.19 -1.60 12.73
CA ALA A 25 -36.92 -1.34 12.06
C ALA A 25 -36.97 -1.70 10.58
N GLU A 26 -36.36 -0.88 9.76
CA GLU A 26 -36.19 -1.13 8.32
C GLU A 26 -35.06 -2.14 8.12
N ILE A 27 -35.37 -3.28 7.48
CA ILE A 27 -34.37 -4.29 7.10
C ILE A 27 -34.06 -4.09 5.63
N THR A 28 -32.79 -3.88 5.32
CA THR A 28 -32.31 -3.74 3.93
C THR A 28 -31.22 -4.75 3.67
N VAL A 29 -31.35 -5.50 2.57
CA VAL A 29 -30.29 -6.36 2.02
C VAL A 29 -29.79 -5.75 0.73
N MET A 30 -28.48 -5.57 0.62
CA MET A 30 -27.84 -4.95 -0.55
C MET A 30 -26.49 -5.61 -0.86
N ASP A 31 -25.99 -5.39 -2.06
CA ASP A 31 -24.59 -5.68 -2.35
C ASP A 31 -23.73 -4.57 -1.73
N ALA A 32 -22.94 -4.93 -0.74
CA ALA A 32 -21.95 -4.04 -0.16
C ALA A 32 -20.61 -4.25 -0.85
N HIS A 33 -20.06 -3.15 -1.32
CA HIS A 33 -18.75 -3.13 -1.98
C HIS A 33 -17.71 -2.63 -0.98
N LYS A 34 -16.77 -3.51 -0.62
CA LYS A 34 -15.53 -3.15 0.08
C LYS A 34 -14.37 -3.31 -0.87
N LEU A 35 -13.24 -2.69 -0.56
CA LEU A 35 -12.02 -2.92 -1.31
C LEU A 35 -11.73 -4.43 -1.38
N ASN A 36 -11.49 -4.93 -2.58
CA ASN A 36 -11.25 -6.33 -2.93
C ASN A 36 -12.44 -7.30 -2.77
N GLU A 37 -13.59 -6.87 -2.26
CA GLU A 37 -14.70 -7.77 -1.93
C GLU A 37 -16.06 -7.15 -2.20
N THR A 38 -16.97 -7.95 -2.74
CA THR A 38 -18.41 -7.65 -2.79
C THR A 38 -19.15 -8.76 -2.05
N TYR A 39 -20.01 -8.38 -1.10
CA TYR A 39 -20.76 -9.35 -0.30
C TYR A 39 -22.19 -8.88 -0.08
N LYS A 40 -23.09 -9.84 0.21
CA LYS A 40 -24.48 -9.51 0.62
C LYS A 40 -24.47 -9.00 2.06
N ALA A 41 -24.84 -7.75 2.21
CA ALA A 41 -24.91 -7.04 3.49
C ALA A 41 -26.36 -6.86 3.92
N MET A 42 -26.61 -7.03 5.21
CA MET A 42 -27.88 -6.66 5.82
C MET A 42 -27.67 -5.52 6.82
N THR A 43 -28.57 -4.54 6.78
CA THR A 43 -28.70 -3.52 7.82
C THR A 43 -30.09 -3.60 8.43
N VAL A 44 -30.16 -3.40 9.76
CA VAL A 44 -31.43 -3.28 10.49
C VAL A 44 -31.43 -1.94 11.19
N ARG A 45 -32.21 -1.00 10.71
CA ARG A 45 -32.19 0.42 11.11
C ARG A 45 -33.48 0.80 11.81
N LYS A 46 -33.37 1.27 13.07
CA LYS A 46 -34.50 1.82 13.80
C LYS A 46 -35.00 3.14 13.19
N GLU A 47 -36.26 3.46 13.42
CA GLU A 47 -36.80 4.77 13.05
C GLU A 47 -35.99 5.89 13.71
N GLY A 48 -35.59 6.89 12.91
CA GLY A 48 -34.77 8.02 13.38
C GLY A 48 -33.28 7.74 13.57
N GLN A 49 -32.82 6.51 13.37
CA GLN A 49 -31.39 6.17 13.42
C GLN A 49 -30.72 6.54 12.08
N LEU A 50 -29.65 7.33 12.16
CA LEU A 50 -28.92 7.80 10.95
C LEU A 50 -27.97 6.76 10.37
N ALA A 51 -27.45 5.84 11.19
CA ALA A 51 -26.56 4.77 10.78
C ALA A 51 -26.91 3.48 11.54
N ALA A 52 -26.69 2.34 10.91
CA ALA A 52 -26.83 1.01 11.52
C ALA A 52 -25.64 0.14 11.16
N PRO A 53 -25.24 -0.81 12.04
CA PRO A 53 -24.23 -1.80 11.69
C PRO A 53 -24.59 -2.57 10.43
N THR A 54 -23.57 -2.93 9.67
CA THR A 54 -23.72 -3.76 8.47
C THR A 54 -23.26 -5.18 8.79
N VAL A 55 -24.16 -6.15 8.62
CA VAL A 55 -23.88 -7.58 8.84
C VAL A 55 -23.54 -8.24 7.51
N ASP A 56 -22.43 -8.95 7.46
CA ASP A 56 -22.00 -9.75 6.32
C ASP A 56 -22.71 -11.09 6.34
N LEU A 57 -23.75 -11.23 5.48
CA LEU A 57 -24.56 -12.44 5.43
C LEU A 57 -23.81 -13.64 4.84
N ARG A 58 -22.76 -13.41 4.05
CA ARG A 58 -21.96 -14.51 3.50
C ARG A 58 -21.17 -15.21 4.60
N LYS A 59 -20.52 -14.45 5.47
CA LYS A 59 -19.80 -15.01 6.63
C LYS A 59 -20.73 -15.78 7.56
N CYS A 60 -21.91 -15.23 7.83
CA CYS A 60 -22.90 -15.91 8.67
C CYS A 60 -23.41 -17.22 8.02
N TYR A 61 -23.56 -17.23 6.70
CA TYR A 61 -23.95 -18.44 5.95
C TYR A 61 -22.86 -19.52 6.00
N GLU A 62 -21.61 -19.14 5.83
CA GLU A 62 -20.45 -20.05 5.90
C GLU A 62 -20.36 -20.78 7.25
N GLU A 63 -20.73 -20.11 8.36
CA GLU A 63 -20.83 -20.77 9.66
C GLU A 63 -21.87 -21.91 9.65
N VAL A 64 -23.04 -21.65 9.08
CA VAL A 64 -24.11 -22.67 8.98
C VAL A 64 -23.72 -23.77 8.00
N GLU A 65 -23.13 -23.44 6.85
CA GLU A 65 -22.67 -24.40 5.83
C GLU A 65 -21.60 -25.35 6.41
N ASN A 66 -20.74 -24.85 7.30
CA ASN A 66 -19.72 -25.62 7.99
C ASN A 66 -20.26 -26.39 9.22
N GLY A 67 -21.59 -26.47 9.38
CA GLY A 67 -22.24 -27.26 10.42
C GLY A 67 -22.60 -26.49 11.70
N GLY A 68 -22.50 -25.17 11.68
CA GLY A 68 -22.99 -24.30 12.76
C GLY A 68 -24.51 -24.36 12.90
N ASP A 69 -25.00 -24.12 14.12
CA ASP A 69 -26.42 -24.09 14.42
C ASP A 69 -27.05 -22.78 13.96
N PHE A 70 -28.07 -22.88 13.08
CA PHE A 70 -28.77 -21.72 12.51
C PHE A 70 -29.32 -20.76 13.59
N TYR A 71 -29.89 -21.30 14.68
CA TYR A 71 -30.42 -20.47 15.74
C TYR A 71 -29.32 -19.67 16.46
N MET A 72 -28.18 -20.29 16.68
CA MET A 72 -27.01 -19.59 17.27
C MET A 72 -26.46 -18.54 16.34
N THR A 73 -26.39 -18.81 15.03
CA THR A 73 -26.00 -17.82 14.01
C THR A 73 -26.97 -16.63 13.99
N MET A 74 -28.30 -16.88 14.10
CA MET A 74 -29.30 -15.80 14.21
C MET A 74 -29.10 -14.94 15.46
N ARG A 75 -28.72 -15.52 16.59
CA ARG A 75 -28.37 -14.77 17.80
C ARG A 75 -27.12 -13.91 17.59
N GLY A 76 -26.10 -14.46 16.96
CA GLY A 76 -24.88 -13.73 16.58
C GLY A 76 -25.20 -12.54 15.68
N ILE A 77 -26.04 -12.74 14.64
CA ILE A 77 -26.53 -11.66 13.78
C ILE A 77 -27.25 -10.58 14.59
N ALA A 78 -28.14 -10.97 15.51
CA ALA A 78 -28.87 -10.03 16.37
C ALA A 78 -27.93 -9.24 17.30
N GLU A 79 -26.87 -9.86 17.81
CA GLU A 79 -25.82 -9.18 18.58
C GLU A 79 -25.06 -8.15 17.73
N LEU A 80 -24.67 -8.52 16.49
CA LEU A 80 -24.02 -7.61 15.55
C LEU A 80 -24.91 -6.41 15.20
N VAL A 81 -26.20 -6.62 14.96
CA VAL A 81 -27.19 -5.55 14.68
C VAL A 81 -27.29 -4.56 15.85
N GLN A 82 -27.15 -5.04 17.08
CA GLN A 82 -27.24 -4.22 18.29
C GLN A 82 -25.90 -3.57 18.68
N MET A 83 -24.79 -3.97 18.04
CA MET A 83 -23.50 -3.36 18.31
C MET A 83 -23.56 -1.87 18.01
N GLN A 84 -23.20 -1.07 19.01
CA GLN A 84 -22.92 0.35 18.83
C GLN A 84 -21.43 0.56 19.01
N PRO A 85 -20.79 1.35 18.13
CA PRO A 85 -19.38 1.73 18.31
C PRO A 85 -19.22 2.34 19.71
N LYS A 86 -18.42 1.72 20.57
CA LYS A 86 -18.20 2.22 21.92
C LYS A 86 -17.41 3.54 21.84
N GLY A 87 -18.01 4.61 22.34
CA GLY A 87 -17.31 5.87 22.57
C GLY A 87 -17.14 6.77 21.35
N LEU A 88 -17.79 6.48 20.21
CA LEU A 88 -17.76 7.34 19.05
C LEU A 88 -19.17 7.83 18.69
N GLU A 89 -19.35 9.14 18.72
CA GLU A 89 -20.57 9.76 18.21
C GLU A 89 -20.45 10.01 16.69
N LEU A 90 -21.57 10.03 15.97
CA LEU A 90 -21.58 10.35 14.54
C LEU A 90 -20.84 11.67 14.25
N ASN A 91 -20.98 12.64 15.15
CA ASN A 91 -20.29 13.95 15.06
C ASN A 91 -18.76 13.83 15.18
N ASP A 92 -18.21 12.74 15.73
CA ASP A 92 -16.77 12.52 15.79
C ASP A 92 -16.21 12.03 14.47
N ILE A 93 -17.06 11.44 13.61
CA ILE A 93 -16.72 10.98 12.28
C ILE A 93 -16.98 12.07 11.23
N THR A 94 -18.03 12.88 11.37
CA THR A 94 -18.46 13.86 10.36
C THR A 94 -17.83 15.24 10.56
N ASN A 95 -17.34 15.56 11.75
CA ASN A 95 -16.61 16.80 12.04
C ASN A 95 -15.11 16.61 11.76
N TYR A 96 -14.58 17.35 10.79
CA TYR A 96 -13.19 17.20 10.37
C TYR A 96 -12.17 17.44 11.48
N GLU A 97 -12.35 18.44 12.33
CA GLU A 97 -11.42 18.74 13.44
C GLU A 97 -11.32 17.62 14.46
N LYS A 98 -12.37 16.79 14.58
CA LYS A 98 -12.36 15.59 15.42
C LYS A 98 -11.86 14.35 14.68
N ALA A 99 -12.25 14.23 13.41
CA ALA A 99 -11.90 13.07 12.58
C ALA A 99 -10.43 13.07 12.15
N LYS A 100 -9.82 14.24 11.98
CA LYS A 100 -8.48 14.36 11.40
C LYS A 100 -7.40 13.62 12.21
N ASP A 101 -7.48 13.63 13.53
CA ASP A 101 -6.52 12.91 14.41
C ASP A 101 -6.74 11.39 14.41
N ARG A 102 -7.81 10.93 13.72
CA ARG A 102 -8.17 9.52 13.52
C ARG A 102 -8.03 9.08 12.06
N LEU A 103 -7.62 10.00 11.17
CA LEU A 103 -7.39 9.68 9.77
C LEU A 103 -6.19 8.74 9.63
N PHE A 104 -6.35 7.75 8.77
CA PHE A 104 -5.26 6.88 8.33
C PHE A 104 -5.51 6.39 6.91
N ILE A 105 -4.46 5.88 6.28
CA ILE A 105 -4.53 5.37 4.92
C ILE A 105 -4.62 3.84 4.88
N ARG A 106 -5.28 3.33 3.83
CA ARG A 106 -5.21 1.94 3.39
C ARG A 106 -4.84 1.89 1.93
N VAL A 107 -4.34 0.74 1.51
CA VAL A 107 -3.99 0.50 0.11
C VAL A 107 -4.77 -0.68 -0.46
N SER A 108 -5.02 -0.60 -1.75
CA SER A 108 -5.61 -1.68 -2.55
C SER A 108 -5.08 -1.62 -3.98
N ASP A 109 -5.27 -2.68 -4.75
CA ASP A 109 -5.01 -2.66 -6.19
C ASP A 109 -5.93 -1.65 -6.89
N ALA A 110 -5.34 -0.73 -7.65
CA ALA A 110 -6.09 0.37 -8.28
C ALA A 110 -7.02 -0.16 -9.40
N GLU A 111 -6.55 -1.09 -10.22
CA GLU A 111 -7.31 -1.65 -11.35
C GLU A 111 -8.45 -2.54 -10.85
N LYS A 112 -8.17 -3.47 -9.94
CA LYS A 112 -9.15 -4.39 -9.36
C LYS A 112 -10.30 -3.64 -8.66
N ASN A 113 -10.03 -2.48 -8.08
CA ASN A 113 -10.99 -1.70 -7.29
C ASN A 113 -11.52 -0.44 -8.02
N ALA A 114 -11.31 -0.30 -9.33
CA ALA A 114 -11.64 0.91 -10.10
C ALA A 114 -13.10 1.38 -9.93
N GLU A 115 -14.07 0.45 -9.84
CA GLU A 115 -15.48 0.77 -9.65
C GLU A 115 -15.74 1.46 -8.30
N ILE A 116 -15.19 0.95 -7.21
CA ILE A 116 -15.31 1.55 -5.88
C ILE A 116 -14.56 2.88 -5.83
N LEU A 117 -13.36 2.90 -6.38
CA LEU A 117 -12.48 4.07 -6.40
C LEU A 117 -13.09 5.25 -7.15
N ALA A 118 -13.99 5.01 -8.11
CA ALA A 118 -14.75 6.08 -8.76
C ALA A 118 -15.61 6.92 -7.78
N GLY A 119 -16.03 6.31 -6.65
CA GLY A 119 -16.85 6.93 -5.61
C GLY A 119 -16.09 7.55 -4.44
N VAL A 120 -14.78 7.31 -4.31
CA VAL A 120 -13.98 7.73 -3.16
C VAL A 120 -12.80 8.61 -3.58
N PRO A 121 -12.38 9.58 -2.75
CA PRO A 121 -11.11 10.26 -2.94
C PRO A 121 -9.97 9.27 -2.72
N HIS A 122 -9.02 9.25 -3.63
CA HIS A 122 -7.84 8.39 -3.56
C HIS A 122 -6.67 9.00 -4.32
N LYS A 123 -5.47 8.50 -4.06
CA LYS A 123 -4.26 8.78 -4.86
C LYS A 123 -3.73 7.45 -5.37
N GLU A 124 -3.36 7.40 -6.63
CA GLU A 124 -2.70 6.23 -7.20
C GLU A 124 -1.18 6.41 -7.22
N GLU A 125 -0.45 5.38 -6.79
CA GLU A 125 1.00 5.34 -6.82
C GLU A 125 1.47 3.89 -7.03
N CYS A 126 2.33 3.67 -8.00
CA CYS A 126 2.87 2.33 -8.36
C CYS A 126 1.80 1.26 -8.64
N GLY A 127 0.60 1.65 -9.09
CA GLY A 127 -0.53 0.74 -9.34
C GLY A 127 -1.36 0.41 -8.11
N LEU A 128 -1.03 0.99 -6.96
CA LEU A 128 -1.81 0.92 -5.73
C LEU A 128 -2.63 2.19 -5.54
N ALA A 129 -3.87 2.03 -5.07
CA ALA A 129 -4.74 3.13 -4.69
C ALA A 129 -4.68 3.35 -3.18
N ILE A 130 -4.30 4.55 -2.77
CA ILE A 130 -4.26 5.01 -1.38
C ILE A 130 -5.62 5.62 -1.07
N THR A 131 -6.39 5.00 -0.17
CA THR A 131 -7.69 5.47 0.30
C THR A 131 -7.61 5.96 1.75
N TYR A 132 -8.57 6.80 2.17
CA TYR A 132 -8.55 7.47 3.46
C TYR A 132 -9.65 6.94 4.36
N HIS A 133 -9.34 6.68 5.60
CA HIS A 133 -10.25 6.08 6.58
C HIS A 133 -10.20 6.85 7.90
N VAL A 134 -11.34 6.93 8.57
CA VAL A 134 -11.43 7.40 9.97
C VAL A 134 -11.46 6.18 10.87
N PHE A 135 -10.50 6.07 11.76
CA PHE A 135 -10.44 5.02 12.76
C PHE A 135 -11.61 5.14 13.74
N VAL A 136 -12.26 4.02 14.01
CA VAL A 136 -13.39 3.93 14.94
C VAL A 136 -12.98 3.25 16.24
N ASP A 137 -12.58 1.98 16.18
CA ASP A 137 -12.25 1.15 17.34
C ASP A 137 -11.39 -0.05 16.93
N ILE A 138 -10.76 -0.70 17.91
CA ILE A 138 -10.17 -2.03 17.77
C ILE A 138 -11.03 -2.99 18.59
N GLY A 139 -11.70 -3.90 17.90
CA GLY A 139 -12.54 -4.93 18.49
C GLY A 139 -11.99 -6.34 18.26
N ALA A 140 -12.71 -7.35 18.76
CA ALA A 140 -12.37 -8.76 18.53
C ALA A 140 -12.36 -9.14 17.03
N GLU A 141 -13.12 -8.42 16.21
CA GLU A 141 -13.21 -8.60 14.74
C GLU A 141 -12.14 -7.81 13.96
N GLY A 142 -11.21 -7.14 14.64
CA GLY A 142 -10.14 -6.33 14.05
C GLY A 142 -10.36 -4.82 14.15
N VAL A 143 -9.79 -4.08 13.19
CA VAL A 143 -9.82 -2.61 13.16
C VAL A 143 -11.08 -2.09 12.49
N GLY A 144 -11.98 -1.49 13.31
CA GLY A 144 -13.15 -0.76 12.83
C GLY A 144 -12.77 0.60 12.24
N SER A 145 -13.24 0.90 11.05
CA SER A 145 -13.01 2.19 10.40
C SER A 145 -14.10 2.55 9.40
N THR A 146 -14.26 3.84 9.13
CA THR A 146 -15.14 4.36 8.08
C THR A 146 -14.31 4.92 6.94
N MET A 147 -14.55 4.41 5.72
CA MET A 147 -13.90 4.95 4.51
C MET A 147 -14.46 6.33 4.17
N VAL A 148 -13.56 7.27 3.92
CA VAL A 148 -13.95 8.63 3.48
C VAL A 148 -14.35 8.56 2.02
N ASN A 149 -15.63 8.74 1.75
CA ASN A 149 -16.15 8.87 0.39
C ASN A 149 -16.24 10.35 -0.02
N LYS A 150 -16.58 10.61 -1.29
CA LYS A 150 -16.70 11.98 -1.82
C LYS A 150 -17.76 12.83 -1.09
N SER A 151 -18.78 12.22 -0.49
CA SER A 151 -19.80 12.94 0.29
C SER A 151 -19.23 13.39 1.63
N LEU A 152 -18.59 12.48 2.37
CA LEU A 152 -17.96 12.77 3.67
C LEU A 152 -16.83 13.80 3.51
N MET A 153 -16.00 13.67 2.45
CA MET A 153 -14.96 14.67 2.16
C MET A 153 -15.55 16.08 1.93
N ARG A 154 -16.68 16.17 1.23
CA ARG A 154 -17.39 17.47 1.06
C ARG A 154 -17.92 18.03 2.37
N GLU A 155 -18.43 17.17 3.24
CA GLU A 155 -18.90 17.55 4.59
C GLU A 155 -17.72 18.03 5.45
N PHE A 156 -16.56 17.41 5.34
CA PHE A 156 -15.30 17.87 5.95
C PHE A 156 -14.86 19.26 5.46
N GLY A 157 -15.26 19.67 4.26
CA GLY A 157 -14.87 20.95 3.68
C GLY A 157 -13.41 21.04 3.28
N VAL A 158 -12.75 19.91 3.02
CA VAL A 158 -11.32 19.83 2.66
C VAL A 158 -11.14 19.40 1.21
N THR A 159 -9.97 19.74 0.65
CA THR A 159 -9.56 19.26 -0.67
C THR A 159 -8.99 17.84 -0.60
N PRO A 160 -8.95 17.09 -1.74
CA PRO A 160 -8.30 15.79 -1.78
C PRO A 160 -6.82 15.82 -1.32
N GLU A 161 -6.10 16.89 -1.68
CA GLU A 161 -4.69 17.08 -1.32
C GLU A 161 -4.52 17.27 0.20
N GLN A 162 -5.41 18.06 0.82
CA GLN A 162 -5.40 18.27 2.27
C GLN A 162 -5.75 16.97 3.00
N LEU A 163 -6.77 16.25 2.54
CA LEU A 163 -7.16 14.96 3.10
C LEU A 163 -6.02 13.95 3.01
N HIS A 164 -5.36 13.88 1.84
CA HIS A 164 -4.20 13.00 1.64
C HIS A 164 -3.07 13.33 2.61
N LYS A 165 -2.68 14.60 2.67
CA LYS A 165 -1.61 15.06 3.55
C LYS A 165 -1.88 14.70 5.01
N ASP A 166 -3.05 15.07 5.52
CA ASP A 166 -3.39 14.87 6.94
C ASP A 166 -3.50 13.37 7.28
N ALA A 167 -4.07 12.55 6.37
CA ALA A 167 -4.17 11.12 6.58
C ALA A 167 -2.80 10.42 6.56
N VAL A 168 -1.91 10.78 5.63
CA VAL A 168 -0.55 10.21 5.54
C VAL A 168 0.28 10.60 6.76
N GLU A 169 0.28 11.87 7.16
CA GLU A 169 1.02 12.36 8.34
C GLU A 169 0.51 11.76 9.65
N ASN A 170 -0.79 11.43 9.73
CA ASN A 170 -1.39 10.90 10.94
C ASN A 170 -1.35 9.37 11.04
N SER A 171 -1.24 8.65 9.91
CA SER A 171 -1.24 7.20 9.85
C SER A 171 -0.27 6.52 10.82
N PRO A 172 1.01 6.94 10.95
CA PRO A 172 1.94 6.32 11.89
C PRO A 172 1.53 6.42 13.37
N LYS A 173 0.67 7.39 13.72
CA LYS A 173 0.16 7.57 15.10
C LYS A 173 -1.03 6.66 15.36
N VAL A 174 -1.92 6.52 14.37
CA VAL A 174 -3.14 5.68 14.47
C VAL A 174 -2.80 4.21 14.31
N MET A 175 -1.90 3.89 13.38
CA MET A 175 -1.47 2.54 13.00
C MET A 175 0.07 2.50 12.95
N PRO A 176 0.74 2.41 14.11
CA PRO A 176 2.20 2.48 14.17
C PRO A 176 2.88 1.42 13.30
N PRO A 177 3.91 1.79 12.51
CA PRO A 177 4.64 0.84 11.67
C PRO A 177 5.40 -0.19 12.52
N GLU A 178 5.53 -1.40 12.00
CA GLU A 178 6.32 -2.50 12.55
C GLU A 178 7.14 -3.14 11.43
N ILE A 179 8.39 -3.49 11.74
CA ILE A 179 9.27 -4.27 10.88
C ILE A 179 9.93 -5.38 11.70
N ALA A 180 10.04 -6.58 11.11
CA ALA A 180 10.72 -7.72 11.74
C ALA A 180 11.36 -8.59 10.67
N SER A 181 12.37 -9.38 11.01
CA SER A 181 12.82 -10.44 10.11
C SER A 181 11.72 -11.48 9.90
N MET A 182 11.75 -12.20 8.78
CA MET A 182 10.81 -13.29 8.54
C MET A 182 10.97 -14.39 9.60
N GLU A 183 12.20 -14.64 10.05
CA GLU A 183 12.51 -15.67 11.05
C GLU A 183 11.89 -15.32 12.41
N ASP A 184 12.05 -14.07 12.87
CA ASP A 184 11.44 -13.57 14.12
C ASP A 184 9.90 -13.60 14.05
N LYS A 185 9.34 -13.23 12.91
CA LYS A 185 7.87 -13.28 12.70
C LYS A 185 7.36 -14.72 12.83
N LEU A 186 8.04 -15.69 12.23
CA LEU A 186 7.71 -17.12 12.32
C LEU A 186 7.90 -17.64 13.75
N ALA A 187 9.00 -17.29 14.41
CA ALA A 187 9.27 -17.69 15.80
C ALA A 187 8.18 -17.19 16.76
N LYS A 188 7.75 -15.93 16.57
CA LYS A 188 6.64 -15.32 17.33
C LYS A 188 5.31 -16.05 17.08
N MET A 189 5.00 -16.37 15.83
CA MET A 189 3.79 -17.13 15.48
C MET A 189 3.77 -18.55 16.06
N MET A 190 4.94 -19.19 16.17
CA MET A 190 5.10 -20.51 16.80
C MET A 190 5.14 -20.46 18.32
N GLY A 191 5.10 -19.27 18.94
CA GLY A 191 5.18 -19.09 20.40
C GLY A 191 6.53 -19.48 20.99
N ILE A 192 7.60 -19.46 20.15
CA ILE A 192 8.98 -19.80 20.56
C ILE A 192 9.60 -18.62 21.30
N GLU A 193 9.27 -17.40 20.92
CA GLU A 193 9.72 -16.18 21.57
C GLU A 193 8.61 -15.54 22.42
N ALA A 194 8.98 -15.07 23.61
CA ALA A 194 8.10 -14.28 24.44
C ALA A 194 7.90 -12.88 23.82
N LEU A 195 6.66 -12.40 23.85
CA LEU A 195 6.41 -11.02 23.48
C LEU A 195 7.18 -10.10 24.46
N PRO A 196 7.82 -9.02 23.98
CA PRO A 196 8.42 -8.02 24.86
C PRO A 196 7.34 -7.43 25.78
N ASP A 197 7.72 -7.16 27.03
CA ASP A 197 6.81 -6.59 28.03
C ASP A 197 6.29 -5.20 27.67
N GLU A 198 7.06 -4.46 26.83
CA GLU A 198 6.68 -3.15 26.27
C GLU A 198 6.72 -3.17 24.75
N PRO A 199 5.82 -2.42 24.09
CA PRO A 199 5.82 -2.31 22.63
C PRO A 199 7.10 -1.61 22.14
N VAL A 200 7.85 -2.27 21.28
CA VAL A 200 9.04 -1.72 20.61
C VAL A 200 8.62 -0.70 19.57
N THR A 201 9.33 0.44 19.46
CA THR A 201 9.07 1.40 18.37
C THR A 201 9.65 0.91 17.05
N PHE A 202 9.20 1.49 15.92
CA PHE A 202 9.71 1.14 14.60
C PHE A 202 11.23 1.35 14.51
N GLU A 203 11.73 2.46 15.04
CA GLU A 203 13.15 2.82 15.06
C GLU A 203 13.96 1.80 15.87
N GLN A 204 13.47 1.37 17.03
CA GLN A 204 14.12 0.35 17.84
C GLN A 204 14.15 -1.00 17.12
N ALA A 205 13.02 -1.43 16.55
CA ALA A 205 12.96 -2.66 15.77
C ALA A 205 13.93 -2.63 14.56
N LEU A 206 14.01 -1.49 13.88
CA LEU A 206 14.93 -1.30 12.76
C LEU A 206 16.41 -1.29 13.17
N GLU A 207 16.73 -0.79 14.38
CA GLU A 207 18.11 -0.86 14.92
C GLU A 207 18.59 -2.29 15.10
N ASP A 208 17.72 -3.20 15.54
CA ASP A 208 18.03 -4.62 15.79
C ASP A 208 18.13 -5.45 14.50
N ILE A 209 17.63 -4.96 13.37
CA ILE A 209 17.69 -5.65 12.07
C ILE A 209 19.10 -5.63 11.49
N ASP A 210 19.54 -6.81 11.02
CA ASP A 210 20.80 -7.03 10.31
C ASP A 210 20.55 -7.48 8.86
N PHE A 211 20.48 -6.53 7.94
CA PHE A 211 20.27 -6.78 6.51
C PHE A 211 21.36 -7.63 5.84
N SER A 212 22.48 -7.89 6.51
CA SER A 212 23.53 -8.77 6.01
C SER A 212 23.28 -10.26 6.31
N LYS A 213 22.43 -10.55 7.29
CA LYS A 213 22.11 -11.91 7.73
C LYS A 213 20.77 -12.40 7.17
N ASP A 214 19.76 -11.57 7.32
CA ASP A 214 18.40 -11.91 6.94
C ASP A 214 18.12 -11.46 5.50
N ARG A 215 17.41 -12.29 4.76
CA ARG A 215 17.12 -12.04 3.34
C ARG A 215 15.74 -11.46 3.09
N MET A 216 14.87 -11.50 4.09
CA MET A 216 13.47 -11.08 3.95
C MET A 216 12.95 -10.53 5.26
N PHE A 217 12.25 -9.39 5.18
CA PHE A 217 11.67 -8.72 6.32
C PHE A 217 10.19 -8.45 6.06
N VAL A 218 9.39 -8.55 7.12
CA VAL A 218 7.95 -8.25 7.09
C VAL A 218 7.76 -6.81 7.54
N LEU A 219 7.19 -5.97 6.69
CA LEU A 219 6.79 -4.60 6.98
C LEU A 219 5.27 -4.53 7.07
N SER A 220 4.76 -4.12 8.22
CA SER A 220 3.33 -4.01 8.52
C SER A 220 3.08 -2.88 9.52
N ASN A 221 1.87 -2.79 10.03
CA ASN A 221 1.59 -2.05 11.25
C ASN A 221 1.52 -2.99 12.46
N ARG A 222 1.54 -2.42 13.66
CA ARG A 222 1.51 -3.17 14.93
C ARG A 222 0.28 -4.07 15.06
N GLU A 223 -0.85 -3.67 14.51
CA GLU A 223 -2.10 -4.42 14.57
C GLU A 223 -2.14 -5.60 13.58
N GLY A 224 -1.21 -5.66 12.62
CA GLY A 224 -1.18 -6.67 11.57
C GLY A 224 -2.39 -6.63 10.63
N VAL A 225 -3.11 -5.51 10.57
CA VAL A 225 -4.33 -5.36 9.76
C VAL A 225 -4.21 -4.16 8.83
N ASN A 226 -4.35 -4.38 7.51
CA ASN A 226 -4.18 -3.37 6.47
C ASN A 226 -2.83 -2.65 6.52
N GLY A 227 -1.79 -3.33 7.03
CA GLY A 227 -0.46 -2.77 7.24
C GLY A 227 0.37 -2.58 5.96
N ALA A 228 -0.08 -3.10 4.82
CA ALA A 228 0.60 -2.86 3.55
C ALA A 228 0.72 -1.37 3.18
N SER A 229 -0.10 -0.49 3.77
CA SER A 229 -0.04 0.96 3.58
C SER A 229 1.20 1.62 4.20
N VAL A 230 1.92 0.94 5.07
CA VAL A 230 3.11 1.45 5.77
C VAL A 230 4.21 1.91 4.81
N ILE A 231 4.30 1.35 3.61
CA ILE A 231 5.25 1.80 2.57
C ILE A 231 5.04 3.26 2.14
N PHE A 232 3.84 3.83 2.37
CA PHE A 232 3.52 5.23 2.06
C PHE A 232 3.58 6.14 3.29
N TYR A 233 3.99 5.63 4.45
CA TYR A 233 4.19 6.47 5.63
C TYR A 233 5.43 7.34 5.48
N PRO A 234 5.40 8.58 6.01
CA PRO A 234 6.56 9.46 5.94
C PRO A 234 7.81 8.81 6.51
N GLU A 235 8.93 8.94 5.83
CA GLU A 235 10.27 8.51 6.22
C GLU A 235 10.49 6.99 6.40
N VAL A 236 9.46 6.12 6.38
CA VAL A 236 9.62 4.69 6.66
C VAL A 236 10.58 4.01 5.66
N LEU A 237 10.31 4.12 4.35
CA LEU A 237 11.20 3.52 3.35
C LEU A 237 12.59 4.14 3.35
N LYS A 238 12.68 5.45 3.62
CA LYS A 238 13.97 6.15 3.75
C LYS A 238 14.78 5.59 4.91
N GLN A 239 14.18 5.42 6.09
CA GLN A 239 14.86 4.86 7.27
C GLN A 239 15.33 3.42 7.00
N ILE A 240 14.51 2.59 6.33
CA ILE A 240 14.91 1.24 5.91
C ILE A 240 16.11 1.32 4.96
N GLY A 241 16.07 2.17 3.93
CA GLY A 241 17.15 2.34 2.96
C GLY A 241 18.44 2.85 3.59
N ASP A 242 18.35 3.84 4.48
CA ASP A 242 19.49 4.38 5.22
C ASP A 242 20.14 3.29 6.10
N LYS A 243 19.36 2.45 6.76
CA LYS A 243 19.84 1.34 7.60
C LYS A 243 20.41 0.19 6.77
N ALA A 244 19.75 -0.18 5.67
CA ALA A 244 20.20 -1.26 4.78
C ALA A 244 21.48 -0.85 4.01
N GLY A 245 21.66 0.43 3.70
CA GLY A 245 22.76 0.94 2.89
C GLY A 245 22.73 0.48 1.43
N MET A 246 21.59 -0.04 0.97
CA MET A 246 21.38 -0.56 -0.38
C MET A 246 19.92 -0.42 -0.81
N ASN A 247 19.66 -0.59 -2.10
CA ASN A 247 18.30 -0.67 -2.65
C ASN A 247 17.60 -1.97 -2.18
N PHE A 248 16.27 -2.00 -2.30
CA PHE A 248 15.51 -3.18 -1.96
C PHE A 248 14.22 -3.30 -2.78
N PHE A 249 13.78 -4.54 -2.97
CA PHE A 249 12.47 -4.85 -3.52
C PHE A 249 11.42 -4.90 -2.43
N ILE A 250 10.18 -4.54 -2.81
CA ILE A 250 9.00 -4.63 -1.97
C ILE A 250 8.01 -5.56 -2.65
N LEU A 251 7.71 -6.68 -1.98
CA LEU A 251 6.82 -7.70 -2.52
C LEU A 251 5.45 -7.58 -1.83
N PRO A 252 4.37 -7.40 -2.61
CA PRO A 252 3.01 -7.34 -2.05
C PRO A 252 2.56 -8.74 -1.60
N SER A 253 2.77 -9.04 -0.32
CA SER A 253 2.33 -10.29 0.29
C SER A 253 0.81 -10.32 0.44
N SER A 254 0.24 -9.29 1.08
CA SER A 254 -1.21 -9.14 1.26
C SER A 254 -1.59 -7.68 1.50
N VAL A 255 -2.88 -7.37 1.67
CA VAL A 255 -3.31 -6.05 2.16
C VAL A 255 -2.82 -5.77 3.58
N HIS A 256 -2.37 -6.80 4.31
CA HIS A 256 -1.95 -6.72 5.70
C HIS A 256 -0.47 -6.41 5.86
N GLU A 257 0.37 -6.81 4.90
CA GLU A 257 1.83 -6.67 5.01
C GLU A 257 2.52 -6.64 3.65
N GLN A 258 3.74 -6.10 3.63
CA GLN A 258 4.66 -6.12 2.50
C GLN A 258 5.95 -6.83 2.94
N LEU A 259 6.63 -7.50 2.00
CA LEU A 259 7.93 -8.09 2.27
C LEU A 259 9.03 -7.22 1.67
N ILE A 260 10.06 -6.94 2.45
CA ILE A 260 11.26 -6.22 2.03
C ILE A 260 12.34 -7.24 1.73
N VAL A 261 12.94 -7.18 0.54
CA VAL A 261 14.02 -8.05 0.09
C VAL A 261 15.18 -7.19 -0.39
N PRO A 262 16.37 -7.26 0.23
CA PRO A 262 17.55 -6.52 -0.22
C PRO A 262 17.88 -6.78 -1.68
N ASP A 263 18.20 -5.73 -2.44
CA ASP A 263 18.68 -5.84 -3.84
C ASP A 263 20.20 -6.05 -3.85
N ASP A 264 20.63 -7.22 -3.43
CA ASP A 264 22.02 -7.65 -3.41
C ASP A 264 22.42 -8.46 -4.66
N GLY A 265 21.53 -8.57 -5.64
CA GLY A 265 21.70 -9.33 -6.86
C GLY A 265 21.52 -10.84 -6.70
N SER A 266 21.13 -11.33 -5.52
CA SER A 266 20.90 -12.77 -5.26
C SER A 266 19.62 -13.29 -5.90
N MET A 267 18.64 -12.42 -6.13
CA MET A 267 17.36 -12.71 -6.79
C MET A 267 17.06 -11.69 -7.88
N SER A 268 16.60 -12.17 -9.03
CA SER A 268 16.15 -11.32 -10.12
C SER A 268 14.70 -10.86 -9.92
N LEU A 269 14.31 -9.76 -10.59
CA LEU A 269 12.92 -9.29 -10.59
C LEU A 269 11.95 -10.37 -11.08
N GLU A 270 12.36 -11.17 -12.06
CA GLU A 270 11.58 -12.27 -12.62
C GLU A 270 11.31 -13.37 -11.59
N GLU A 271 12.32 -13.75 -10.81
CA GLU A 271 12.19 -14.75 -9.73
C GLU A 271 11.28 -14.21 -8.61
N LEU A 272 11.47 -12.97 -8.20
CA LEU A 272 10.61 -12.33 -7.19
C LEU A 272 9.15 -12.21 -7.67
N THR A 273 8.93 -11.84 -8.94
CA THR A 273 7.59 -11.76 -9.53
C THR A 273 6.91 -13.13 -9.59
N ALA A 274 7.66 -14.19 -9.94
CA ALA A 274 7.15 -15.56 -9.95
C ALA A 274 6.76 -16.03 -8.53
N MET A 275 7.57 -15.71 -7.53
CA MET A 275 7.30 -16.01 -6.11
C MET A 275 6.02 -15.30 -5.63
N VAL A 276 5.87 -14.00 -5.88
CA VAL A 276 4.66 -13.24 -5.52
C VAL A 276 3.42 -13.86 -6.16
N LYS A 277 3.52 -14.24 -7.44
CA LYS A 277 2.40 -14.84 -8.15
C LYS A 277 2.02 -16.20 -7.58
N GLU A 278 2.99 -17.04 -7.26
CA GLU A 278 2.77 -18.36 -6.68
C GLU A 278 2.11 -18.24 -5.30
N VAL A 279 2.67 -17.46 -4.40
CA VAL A 279 2.16 -17.28 -3.03
C VAL A 279 0.76 -16.64 -3.03
N ASN A 280 0.56 -15.54 -3.77
CA ASN A 280 -0.71 -14.84 -3.79
C ASN A 280 -1.84 -15.63 -4.48
N THR A 281 -1.48 -16.59 -5.34
CA THR A 281 -2.49 -17.45 -5.98
C THR A 281 -2.89 -18.65 -5.10
N ASN A 282 -1.94 -19.21 -4.34
CA ASN A 282 -2.15 -20.48 -3.65
C ASN A 282 -2.40 -20.33 -2.14
N GLU A 283 -1.82 -19.30 -1.50
CA GLU A 283 -1.77 -19.17 -0.04
C GLU A 283 -2.56 -17.96 0.49
N VAL A 284 -2.75 -16.92 -0.32
CA VAL A 284 -3.43 -15.69 0.12
C VAL A 284 -4.91 -15.73 -0.27
N ALA A 285 -5.80 -15.45 0.68
CA ALA A 285 -7.22 -15.38 0.39
C ALA A 285 -7.50 -14.29 -0.67
N PRO A 286 -8.37 -14.53 -1.67
CA PRO A 286 -8.60 -13.59 -2.79
C PRO A 286 -8.93 -12.15 -2.37
N LYS A 287 -9.59 -11.97 -1.22
CA LYS A 287 -9.92 -10.66 -0.63
C LYS A 287 -8.71 -9.94 -0.05
N ASP A 288 -7.68 -10.70 0.34
CA ASP A 288 -6.47 -10.16 0.98
C ASP A 288 -5.31 -9.98 -0.01
N VAL A 289 -5.46 -10.44 -1.27
CA VAL A 289 -4.46 -10.20 -2.31
C VAL A 289 -4.39 -8.71 -2.63
N LEU A 290 -3.23 -8.11 -2.37
CA LEU A 290 -2.98 -6.70 -2.64
C LEU A 290 -2.68 -6.44 -4.13
N SER A 291 -1.64 -7.08 -4.65
CA SER A 291 -1.14 -6.88 -6.02
C SER A 291 -0.22 -8.04 -6.42
N TYR A 292 0.11 -8.11 -7.71
CA TYR A 292 1.14 -9.00 -8.24
C TYR A 292 2.40 -8.24 -8.70
N THR A 293 2.41 -6.93 -8.52
CA THR A 293 3.48 -6.05 -8.99
C THR A 293 4.54 -5.90 -7.91
N VAL A 294 5.73 -6.43 -8.14
CA VAL A 294 6.91 -6.18 -7.30
C VAL A 294 7.30 -4.71 -7.45
N LEU A 295 7.51 -4.03 -6.33
CA LEU A 295 8.01 -2.66 -6.28
C LEU A 295 9.50 -2.67 -5.97
N HIS A 296 10.16 -1.55 -6.24
CA HIS A 296 11.58 -1.33 -5.94
C HIS A 296 11.76 0.04 -5.29
N TYR A 297 12.61 0.11 -4.28
CA TYR A 297 12.99 1.35 -3.64
C TYR A 297 14.47 1.67 -3.90
N ASP A 298 14.72 2.78 -4.58
CA ASP A 298 16.05 3.33 -4.78
C ASP A 298 16.42 4.16 -3.55
N SER A 299 17.31 3.63 -2.71
CA SER A 299 17.70 4.24 -1.43
C SER A 299 18.54 5.51 -1.62
N LYS A 300 19.18 5.68 -2.76
CA LYS A 300 19.99 6.86 -3.08
C LYS A 300 19.13 8.02 -3.57
N GLU A 301 18.20 7.73 -4.45
CA GLU A 301 17.28 8.73 -5.03
C GLU A 301 16.02 8.91 -4.19
N HIS A 302 15.81 8.08 -3.14
CA HIS A 302 14.62 8.02 -2.30
C HIS A 302 13.35 7.87 -3.11
N MET A 303 13.37 6.96 -4.08
CA MET A 303 12.31 6.79 -5.07
C MET A 303 11.69 5.41 -4.98
N LEU A 304 10.37 5.36 -4.81
CA LEU A 304 9.57 4.16 -4.95
C LEU A 304 9.06 4.05 -6.39
N GLU A 305 9.28 2.91 -7.03
CA GLU A 305 8.88 2.65 -8.41
C GLU A 305 8.44 1.19 -8.60
N LYS A 306 7.79 0.86 -9.70
CA LYS A 306 7.59 -0.55 -10.05
C LYS A 306 8.93 -1.18 -10.39
N GLY A 307 9.12 -2.45 -10.02
CA GLY A 307 10.35 -3.18 -10.38
C GLY A 307 10.61 -3.22 -11.89
N THR A 308 9.55 -3.25 -12.71
CA THR A 308 9.64 -3.15 -14.18
C THR A 308 10.21 -1.80 -14.62
N ASP A 309 9.74 -0.71 -14.01
CA ASP A 309 10.15 0.64 -14.36
C ASP A 309 11.61 0.87 -13.91
N HIS A 310 11.98 0.34 -12.72
CA HIS A 310 13.35 0.28 -12.26
C HIS A 310 14.27 -0.42 -13.27
N LYS A 311 13.89 -1.66 -13.65
CA LYS A 311 14.68 -2.45 -14.63
C LYS A 311 14.88 -1.68 -15.94
N GLU A 312 13.80 -1.09 -16.45
CA GLU A 312 13.84 -0.31 -17.69
C GLU A 312 14.75 0.92 -17.54
N ARG A 313 14.64 1.66 -16.45
CA ARG A 313 15.51 2.82 -16.14
C ARG A 313 16.98 2.40 -16.08
N MET A 314 17.28 1.26 -15.44
CA MET A 314 18.64 0.74 -15.36
C MET A 314 19.20 0.28 -16.71
N GLU A 315 18.36 -0.27 -17.59
CA GLU A 315 18.76 -0.64 -18.96
C GLU A 315 19.05 0.60 -19.81
N GLU A 316 18.25 1.64 -19.70
CA GLU A 316 18.48 2.93 -20.38
C GLU A 316 19.76 3.60 -19.88
N GLU A 317 19.99 3.66 -18.56
CA GLU A 317 21.23 4.18 -18.00
C GLU A 317 22.47 3.42 -18.49
N LYS A 318 22.40 2.07 -18.53
CA LYS A 318 23.49 1.24 -19.09
C LYS A 318 23.76 1.54 -20.56
N ALA A 319 22.72 1.78 -21.36
CA ALA A 319 22.85 2.10 -22.76
C ALA A 319 23.53 3.45 -22.98
N VAL A 320 23.13 4.46 -22.21
CA VAL A 320 23.75 5.81 -22.20
C VAL A 320 25.20 5.75 -21.76
N LEU A 321 25.50 4.97 -20.70
CA LEU A 321 26.84 4.74 -20.21
C LEU A 321 27.75 4.11 -21.25
N LYS A 322 27.26 3.04 -21.87
CA LYS A 322 28.00 2.33 -22.91
C LYS A 322 28.29 3.24 -24.11
N TRP A 323 27.33 4.09 -24.46
CA TRP A 323 27.53 5.10 -25.51
C TRP A 323 28.62 6.09 -25.11
N ALA A 324 28.54 6.64 -23.90
CA ALA A 324 29.53 7.59 -23.42
C ALA A 324 30.94 6.98 -23.29
N ASP A 325 31.04 5.73 -22.81
CA ASP A 325 32.33 5.00 -22.68
C ASP A 325 33.04 4.76 -24.05
N GLY A 326 32.27 4.75 -25.15
CA GLY A 326 32.80 4.66 -26.50
C GLY A 326 33.56 5.92 -26.93
N PHE A 327 33.35 7.06 -26.27
CA PHE A 327 33.98 8.35 -26.62
C PHE A 327 34.83 8.94 -25.50
N TYR A 328 34.51 8.64 -24.26
CA TYR A 328 35.17 9.14 -23.07
C TYR A 328 35.73 7.98 -22.23
N ASN A 329 36.83 8.21 -21.53
CA ASN A 329 37.21 7.34 -20.46
C ASN A 329 36.35 7.68 -19.21
N VAL A 330 35.18 7.07 -19.08
CA VAL A 330 34.22 7.36 -17.99
C VAL A 330 34.76 7.05 -16.60
N ARG A 331 35.90 6.35 -16.49
CA ARG A 331 36.62 6.11 -15.22
C ARG A 331 37.59 7.22 -14.85
N ASN A 332 37.78 8.21 -15.73
CA ASN A 332 38.65 9.34 -15.43
C ASN A 332 37.88 10.48 -14.78
N ILE A 333 38.21 10.80 -13.54
CA ILE A 333 37.57 11.85 -12.73
C ILE A 333 37.55 13.21 -13.44
N ASP A 334 38.59 13.53 -14.22
CA ASP A 334 38.68 14.81 -14.93
C ASP A 334 37.63 14.97 -16.06
N THR A 335 37.08 13.85 -16.55
CA THR A 335 36.08 13.83 -17.63
C THR A 335 34.64 13.62 -17.14
N LEU A 336 34.43 13.23 -15.86
CA LEU A 336 33.10 12.88 -15.33
C LEU A 336 32.08 14.00 -15.43
N ALA A 337 32.46 15.25 -15.14
CA ALA A 337 31.56 16.40 -15.24
C ALA A 337 31.09 16.63 -16.68
N GLU A 338 31.99 16.49 -17.66
CA GLU A 338 31.68 16.63 -19.09
C GLU A 338 30.82 15.48 -19.58
N VAL A 339 31.09 14.27 -19.13
CA VAL A 339 30.27 13.07 -19.43
C VAL A 339 28.85 13.27 -18.91
N ALA A 340 28.67 13.70 -17.66
CA ALA A 340 27.38 13.97 -17.08
C ALA A 340 26.58 15.02 -17.86
N ASP A 341 27.21 16.14 -18.21
CA ASP A 341 26.54 17.19 -18.99
C ASP A 341 26.13 16.73 -20.40
N VAL A 342 26.95 15.91 -21.05
CA VAL A 342 26.66 15.37 -22.41
C VAL A 342 25.58 14.28 -22.36
N THR A 343 25.58 13.43 -21.35
CA THR A 343 24.53 12.41 -21.17
C THR A 343 23.18 13.05 -20.85
N ASP A 344 23.15 14.05 -19.98
CA ASP A 344 21.92 14.82 -19.68
C ASP A 344 21.37 15.53 -20.94
N ALA A 345 22.26 16.04 -21.79
CA ALA A 345 21.84 16.68 -23.05
C ALA A 345 21.32 15.68 -24.07
N LEU A 346 21.89 14.48 -24.12
CA LEU A 346 21.41 13.36 -24.96
C LEU A 346 20.00 12.92 -24.51
N GLU A 347 19.79 12.72 -23.21
CA GLU A 347 18.49 12.36 -22.65
C GLU A 347 17.41 13.40 -23.02
N LYS A 348 17.71 14.69 -22.85
CA LYS A 348 16.80 15.79 -23.23
C LYS A 348 16.50 15.84 -24.72
N ARG A 349 17.44 15.43 -25.58
CA ARG A 349 17.19 15.33 -27.04
C ARG A 349 16.28 14.16 -27.36
N ALA A 350 16.54 13.01 -26.75
CA ALA A 350 15.71 11.83 -26.91
C ALA A 350 14.26 12.14 -26.49
N GLU A 351 14.08 12.79 -25.35
CA GLU A 351 12.76 13.21 -24.83
C GLU A 351 12.03 14.15 -25.81
N LYS A 352 12.71 15.13 -26.40
CA LYS A 352 12.12 16.04 -27.41
C LYS A 352 11.62 15.32 -28.64
N GLU A 353 12.25 14.21 -29.00
CA GLU A 353 11.87 13.36 -30.15
C GLU A 353 10.81 12.30 -29.75
N GLY A 354 10.42 12.24 -28.47
CA GLY A 354 9.53 11.21 -27.94
C GLY A 354 10.16 9.80 -27.96
N LEU A 355 11.48 9.73 -27.87
CA LEU A 355 12.26 8.49 -27.88
C LEU A 355 12.93 8.27 -26.52
N LYS A 356 13.18 6.98 -26.20
CA LYS A 356 14.09 6.64 -25.11
C LYS A 356 15.55 6.95 -25.53
N PRO A 357 16.46 7.23 -24.58
CA PRO A 357 17.86 7.49 -24.87
C PRO A 357 18.53 6.39 -25.72
N SER A 358 18.28 5.12 -25.41
CA SER A 358 18.80 3.97 -26.17
C SER A 358 18.28 3.92 -27.61
N GLU A 359 17.01 4.25 -27.83
CA GLU A 359 16.40 4.32 -29.16
C GLU A 359 16.97 5.49 -29.97
N TYR A 360 17.18 6.64 -29.31
CA TYR A 360 17.80 7.80 -29.93
C TYR A 360 19.22 7.49 -30.37
N ILE A 361 20.03 6.88 -29.48
CA ILE A 361 21.39 6.44 -29.78
C ILE A 361 21.40 5.52 -31.03
N LYS A 362 20.51 4.50 -31.01
CA LYS A 362 20.41 3.53 -32.10
C LYS A 362 19.98 4.16 -33.45
N LYS A 363 19.07 5.15 -33.41
CA LYS A 363 18.48 5.78 -34.58
C LYS A 363 19.41 6.78 -35.23
N TYR A 364 20.14 7.57 -34.44
CA TYR A 364 20.89 8.72 -34.90
C TYR A 364 22.41 8.52 -34.82
N GLU A 365 22.88 7.52 -34.08
CA GLU A 365 24.32 7.25 -33.83
C GLU A 365 25.09 8.53 -33.47
N PRO A 366 24.59 9.36 -32.50
CA PRO A 366 25.16 10.68 -32.25
C PRO A 366 26.55 10.58 -31.65
N THR A 367 27.41 11.51 -31.97
CA THR A 367 28.68 11.73 -31.27
C THR A 367 28.48 12.77 -30.16
N PRO A 368 29.38 12.82 -29.13
CA PRO A 368 29.35 13.87 -28.11
C PRO A 368 29.37 15.28 -28.71
N ASP A 369 30.11 15.49 -29.78
CA ASP A 369 30.18 16.78 -30.47
C ASP A 369 28.85 17.16 -31.14
N ASP A 370 28.08 16.20 -31.61
CA ASP A 370 26.74 16.45 -32.13
C ASP A 370 25.78 16.87 -30.99
N ILE A 371 25.91 16.26 -29.85
CA ILE A 371 25.12 16.60 -28.67
C ILE A 371 25.49 17.98 -28.14
N LYS A 372 26.79 18.32 -28.07
CA LYS A 372 27.29 19.61 -27.58
C LYS A 372 26.85 20.81 -28.43
N LYS A 373 26.52 20.62 -29.69
CA LYS A 373 26.05 21.72 -30.58
C LYS A 373 24.82 22.45 -30.04
N ASP A 374 23.98 21.77 -29.28
CA ASP A 374 22.75 22.33 -28.70
C ASP A 374 22.90 22.74 -27.22
N MET A 375 24.06 22.51 -26.64
CA MET A 375 24.32 22.94 -25.27
C MET A 375 24.56 24.47 -25.25
N PRO A 376 23.92 25.23 -24.32
CA PRO A 376 24.31 26.61 -24.10
C PRO A 376 25.82 26.63 -23.80
N ALA A 377 26.54 27.57 -24.41
CA ALA A 377 28.01 27.64 -24.36
C ALA A 377 28.55 27.19 -22.99
N TYR A 378 29.41 26.17 -23.03
CA TYR A 378 29.91 25.46 -21.84
C TYR A 378 30.71 26.43 -20.95
N ASN A 379 30.01 27.02 -19.98
CA ASN A 379 30.64 27.74 -18.90
C ASN A 379 30.98 26.69 -17.83
N LYS A 380 32.25 26.45 -17.57
CA LYS A 380 32.75 25.55 -16.51
C LYS A 380 31.90 25.71 -15.25
N PRO A 381 31.33 24.63 -14.72
CA PRO A 381 30.38 24.71 -13.60
C PRO A 381 31.07 25.28 -12.37
N ALA A 382 30.50 26.35 -11.84
CA ALA A 382 30.99 27.00 -10.60
C ALA A 382 30.57 26.25 -9.31
N LYS A 383 29.87 25.12 -9.39
CA LYS A 383 29.50 24.24 -8.26
C LYS A 383 29.23 22.82 -8.72
N ALA A 384 29.73 21.86 -7.97
CA ALA A 384 29.50 20.44 -8.19
C ALA A 384 27.99 20.14 -8.32
N LYS A 385 27.57 19.75 -9.51
CA LYS A 385 26.29 19.06 -9.72
C LYS A 385 26.43 17.65 -9.15
N LYS A 386 25.35 17.10 -8.59
CA LYS A 386 25.30 15.75 -8.04
C LYS A 386 25.97 14.77 -9.02
N HIS A 387 27.07 14.18 -8.59
CA HIS A 387 27.75 13.14 -9.32
C HIS A 387 26.83 11.91 -9.36
N ARG A 388 26.50 11.40 -10.53
CA ARG A 388 26.09 10.01 -10.65
C ARG A 388 27.29 9.16 -10.22
N ASP A 389 27.10 8.28 -9.28
CA ASP A 389 28.16 7.42 -8.75
C ASP A 389 28.39 6.26 -9.71
N TRP A 390 29.40 6.39 -10.54
CA TRP A 390 29.77 5.42 -11.56
C TRP A 390 30.59 4.24 -10.99
N ASP A 391 31.10 4.38 -9.75
CA ASP A 391 31.98 3.41 -9.13
C ASP A 391 31.25 2.31 -8.34
N ALA A 392 29.91 2.36 -8.25
CA ALA A 392 29.11 1.43 -7.43
C ALA A 392 28.50 0.25 -8.24
N ARG A 393 29.06 -0.06 -9.42
CA ARG A 393 28.57 -1.19 -10.24
C ARG A 393 29.69 -2.07 -10.75
#